data_02bbd6e76316b510027db3075679d651
#
_entry.id   02bbd6e76316b510027db3075679d651
#
_cell.length_a   1.000
_cell.length_b   1.000
_cell.length_c   1.000
_cell.angle_alpha   90.00
_cell.angle_beta   90.00
_cell.angle_gamma   90.00
#
_symmetry.space_group_name_H-M   'P 1'
#
loop_
_entity.id
_entity.type
_entity.pdbx_description
1 polymer ?
#
loop_
_entity_poly.entity_id
_entity_poly.type
_entity_poly.pdbx_seq_one_letter_code
_entity_poly.pdbx_strand_id
1 'polypeptide(L)'
;MALKRRNQRKVEFNMSSMSDLVFLLLIFFMLTSTLIAPNAIKLLLPQSNSRTMAKQTVTVYIDENNDYFIEKRKVTEDQLQSEILVEINKASGVNESTVVVRSDKSVPVQYVVNVIDAVNNINNETNQNHKVLLATSPKK
;
A
#
# COMPACT_ATOMS: atom_id res chain seq x y z
N MET A 1 30.55 -73.96 14.50
CA MET A 1 29.55 -73.08 13.84
C MET A 1 30.00 -71.64 13.96
N ALA A 2 30.44 -71.05 12.86
CA ALA A 2 30.89 -69.69 12.85
C ALA A 2 29.64 -68.76 12.67
N LEU A 3 29.33 -67.92 13.66
CA LEU A 3 28.30 -66.94 13.58
C LEU A 3 28.72 -65.82 12.61
N LYS A 4 28.05 -65.73 11.47
CA LYS A 4 28.28 -64.75 10.43
C LYS A 4 27.94 -63.37 11.02
N ARG A 5 28.95 -62.54 11.23
CA ARG A 5 28.77 -61.15 11.70
C ARG A 5 27.84 -60.40 10.75
N ARG A 6 26.69 -60.01 11.25
CA ARG A 6 25.73 -59.19 10.53
C ARG A 6 26.40 -57.83 10.23
N ASN A 7 26.58 -57.55 8.96
CA ASN A 7 27.16 -56.31 8.48
C ASN A 7 26.31 -55.13 8.96
N GLN A 8 26.77 -54.44 9.98
CA GLN A 8 26.15 -53.20 10.42
C GLN A 8 26.44 -52.15 9.35
N ARG A 9 25.44 -51.82 8.55
CA ARG A 9 25.51 -50.66 7.67
C ARG A 9 25.68 -49.42 8.56
N LYS A 10 26.86 -48.84 8.56
CA LYS A 10 27.07 -47.50 9.12
C LYS A 10 26.25 -46.57 8.26
N VAL A 11 25.24 -45.95 8.84
CA VAL A 11 24.55 -44.84 8.23
C VAL A 11 25.52 -43.65 8.27
N GLU A 12 26.30 -43.51 7.21
CA GLU A 12 27.14 -42.34 7.03
C GLU A 12 26.20 -41.18 6.67
N PHE A 13 26.02 -40.30 7.61
CA PHE A 13 25.35 -39.00 7.33
C PHE A 13 26.24 -38.23 6.35
N ASN A 14 25.77 -38.11 5.13
CA ASN A 14 26.48 -37.35 4.11
C ASN A 14 26.32 -35.85 4.43
N MET A 15 27.37 -35.22 4.94
CA MET A 15 27.42 -33.81 5.29
C MET A 15 27.07 -32.92 4.09
N SER A 16 27.32 -33.40 2.86
CA SER A 16 26.96 -32.70 1.64
C SER A 16 25.44 -32.55 1.49
N SER A 17 24.68 -33.59 1.80
CA SER A 17 23.20 -33.53 1.74
C SER A 17 22.61 -32.61 2.80
N MET A 18 23.23 -32.58 3.99
CA MET A 18 22.83 -31.67 5.06
C MET A 18 23.08 -30.21 4.67
N SER A 19 24.22 -29.91 4.06
CA SER A 19 24.55 -28.56 3.59
C SER A 19 23.60 -28.09 2.52
N ASP A 20 23.21 -28.95 1.59
CA ASP A 20 22.22 -28.61 0.55
C ASP A 20 20.85 -28.31 1.14
N LEU A 21 20.40 -29.10 2.11
CA LEU A 21 19.12 -28.89 2.78
C LEU A 21 19.09 -27.53 3.53
N VAL A 22 20.17 -27.23 4.26
CA VAL A 22 20.31 -25.92 4.95
C VAL A 22 20.37 -24.78 3.94
N PHE A 23 21.06 -24.94 2.83
CA PHE A 23 21.14 -23.94 1.77
C PHE A 23 19.78 -23.67 1.14
N LEU A 24 19.02 -24.70 0.81
CA LEU A 24 17.64 -24.56 0.28
C LEU A 24 16.72 -23.88 1.30
N LEU A 25 16.85 -24.23 2.58
CA LEU A 25 16.08 -23.58 3.65
C LEU A 25 16.43 -22.09 3.76
N LEU A 26 17.71 -21.75 3.65
CA LEU A 26 18.20 -20.37 3.68
C LEU A 26 17.64 -19.54 2.50
N ILE A 27 17.70 -20.09 1.29
CA ILE A 27 17.13 -19.46 0.09
C ILE A 27 15.61 -19.31 0.25
N PHE A 28 14.92 -20.32 0.77
CA PHE A 28 13.48 -20.25 1.02
C PHE A 28 13.14 -19.10 1.99
N PHE A 29 13.84 -18.98 3.12
CA PHE A 29 13.63 -17.88 4.04
C PHE A 29 14.02 -16.52 3.44
N MET A 30 15.06 -16.46 2.62
CA MET A 30 15.43 -15.24 1.92
C MET A 30 14.33 -14.80 0.96
N LEU A 31 13.77 -15.70 0.17
CA LEU A 31 12.68 -15.41 -0.76
C LEU A 31 11.37 -15.04 -0.04
N THR A 32 11.05 -15.73 1.06
CA THR A 32 9.84 -15.43 1.84
C THR A 32 9.99 -14.17 2.70
N SER A 33 11.21 -13.82 3.12
CA SER A 33 11.50 -12.59 3.85
C SER A 33 11.29 -11.33 3.02
N THR A 34 11.32 -11.43 1.70
CA THR A 34 11.01 -10.30 0.81
C THR A 34 9.51 -10.06 0.64
N LEU A 35 8.66 -10.88 1.24
CA LEU A 35 7.24 -10.60 1.41
C LEU A 35 7.08 -9.50 2.49
N ILE A 36 7.66 -8.35 2.21
CA ILE A 36 7.25 -7.12 2.89
C ILE A 36 5.80 -6.96 2.51
N ALA A 37 4.91 -7.29 3.44
CA ALA A 37 3.53 -6.87 3.28
C ALA A 37 3.58 -5.36 3.01
N PRO A 38 3.11 -4.88 1.85
CA PRO A 38 2.99 -3.45 1.68
C PRO A 38 2.22 -2.96 2.89
N ASN A 39 2.67 -1.87 3.51
CA ASN A 39 1.93 -1.23 4.59
C ASN A 39 0.56 -0.86 4.01
N ALA A 40 -0.31 -1.85 3.94
CA ALA A 40 -1.68 -1.66 3.49
C ALA A 40 -2.36 -0.90 4.63
N ILE A 41 -2.61 0.36 4.40
CA ILE A 41 -3.43 1.16 5.28
C ILE A 41 -4.81 0.49 5.29
N LYS A 42 -5.13 -0.15 6.41
CA LYS A 42 -6.43 -0.80 6.58
C LYS A 42 -7.47 0.28 6.81
N LEU A 43 -8.19 0.63 5.77
CA LEU A 43 -9.28 1.60 5.82
C LEU A 43 -10.63 0.88 5.80
N LEU A 44 -11.48 1.19 6.74
CA LEU A 44 -12.89 0.86 6.69
C LEU A 44 -13.61 2.02 5.98
N LEU A 45 -13.69 1.95 4.66
CA LEU A 45 -14.30 2.98 3.85
C LEU A 45 -15.79 3.19 4.21
N PRO A 46 -16.27 4.43 4.23
CA PRO A 46 -17.69 4.70 4.38
C PRO A 46 -18.48 4.06 3.25
N GLN A 47 -19.71 3.60 3.55
CA GLN A 47 -20.55 2.92 2.57
C GLN A 47 -21.38 3.91 1.78
N SER A 48 -21.46 3.69 0.47
CA SER A 48 -22.32 4.47 -0.44
C SER A 48 -22.90 3.59 -1.54
N ASN A 49 -24.05 3.97 -2.04
CA ASN A 49 -24.68 3.31 -3.18
C ASN A 49 -24.20 3.85 -4.54
N SER A 50 -23.37 4.90 -4.53
CA SER A 50 -22.83 5.50 -5.74
C SER A 50 -21.61 4.72 -6.25
N ARG A 51 -21.65 4.37 -7.54
CA ARG A 51 -20.52 3.74 -8.25
C ARG A 51 -20.05 4.71 -9.32
N THR A 52 -18.97 5.41 -9.05
CA THR A 52 -18.32 6.28 -10.04
C THR A 52 -16.94 5.70 -10.36
N MET A 53 -16.74 5.29 -11.60
CA MET A 53 -15.43 4.87 -12.11
C MET A 53 -14.75 6.07 -12.77
N ALA A 54 -13.99 6.82 -12.00
CA ALA A 54 -13.11 7.86 -12.53
C ALA A 54 -11.68 7.30 -12.66
N LYS A 55 -10.98 7.74 -13.70
CA LYS A 55 -9.55 7.42 -13.83
C LYS A 55 -8.80 8.12 -12.69
N GLN A 56 -8.26 7.32 -11.80
CA GLN A 56 -7.54 7.82 -10.62
C GLN A 56 -6.16 8.32 -11.06
N THR A 57 -5.80 9.51 -10.62
CA THR A 57 -4.48 10.07 -10.86
C THR A 57 -3.64 10.06 -9.59
N VAL A 58 -4.22 10.50 -8.47
CA VAL A 58 -3.57 10.55 -7.17
C VAL A 58 -4.53 9.99 -6.12
N THR A 59 -4.02 9.22 -5.17
CA THR A 59 -4.83 8.72 -4.06
C THR A 59 -4.32 9.29 -2.74
N VAL A 60 -5.21 9.91 -1.99
CA VAL A 60 -4.98 10.39 -0.63
C VAL A 60 -5.71 9.50 0.35
N TYR A 61 -5.00 8.97 1.32
CA TYR A 61 -5.56 8.14 2.39
C TYR A 61 -5.58 8.93 3.70
N ILE A 62 -6.63 8.76 4.49
CA ILE A 62 -6.73 9.29 5.84
C ILE A 62 -7.04 8.12 6.76
N ASP A 63 -6.12 7.82 7.67
CA ASP A 63 -6.25 6.68 8.58
C ASP A 63 -7.08 7.01 9.82
N GLU A 64 -7.31 6.03 10.67
CA GLU A 64 -8.04 6.16 11.93
C GLU A 64 -7.39 7.12 12.94
N ASN A 65 -6.09 7.41 12.78
CA ASN A 65 -5.34 8.35 13.60
C ASN A 65 -5.41 9.79 13.07
N ASN A 66 -6.18 10.01 11.99
CA ASN A 66 -6.29 11.28 11.27
C ASN A 66 -5.00 11.71 10.55
N ASP A 67 -4.14 10.75 10.24
CA ASP A 67 -2.93 10.99 9.47
C ASP A 67 -3.20 10.92 7.97
N TYR A 68 -2.59 11.84 7.22
CA TYR A 68 -2.68 11.85 5.75
C TYR A 68 -1.55 11.03 5.14
N PHE A 69 -1.88 10.29 4.10
CA PHE A 69 -0.92 9.55 3.30
C PHE A 69 -1.21 9.79 1.82
N ILE A 70 -0.19 10.14 1.06
CA ILE A 70 -0.25 10.22 -0.39
C ILE A 70 0.52 9.02 -0.95
N GLU A 71 -0.18 8.17 -1.70
CA GLU A 71 0.29 6.86 -2.13
C GLU A 71 0.70 5.98 -0.94
N LYS A 72 1.90 6.13 -0.42
CA LYS A 72 2.44 5.37 0.73
C LYS A 72 3.24 6.23 1.70
N ARG A 73 3.31 7.54 1.46
CA ARG A 73 4.09 8.47 2.28
C ARG A 73 3.17 9.23 3.21
N LYS A 74 3.53 9.27 4.48
CA LYS A 74 2.86 10.10 5.47
C LYS A 74 3.17 11.57 5.18
N VAL A 75 2.15 12.41 5.22
CA VAL A 75 2.20 13.83 4.89
C VAL A 75 1.50 14.62 5.98
N THR A 76 2.04 15.77 6.33
CA THR A 76 1.37 16.70 7.25
C THR A 76 0.34 17.54 6.49
N GLU A 77 -0.61 18.12 7.20
CA GLU A 77 -1.64 18.98 6.62
C GLU A 77 -1.04 20.15 5.83
N ASP A 78 0.02 20.77 6.35
CA ASP A 78 0.73 21.88 5.69
C ASP A 78 1.40 21.46 4.37
N GLN A 79 1.78 20.22 4.23
CA GLN A 79 2.44 19.66 3.04
C GLN A 79 1.44 19.08 2.03
N LEU A 80 0.17 18.95 2.39
CA LEU A 80 -0.85 18.30 1.59
C LEU A 80 -0.96 18.89 0.19
N GLN A 81 -1.07 20.22 0.09
CA GLN A 81 -1.20 20.92 -1.17
C GLN A 81 0.03 20.70 -2.07
N SER A 82 1.22 20.90 -1.55
CA SER A 82 2.48 20.74 -2.30
C SER A 82 2.71 19.31 -2.77
N GLU A 83 2.46 18.33 -1.91
CA GLU A 83 2.65 16.91 -2.24
C GLU A 83 1.61 16.40 -3.24
N ILE A 84 0.35 16.82 -3.12
CA ILE A 84 -0.69 16.51 -4.12
C ILE A 84 -0.30 17.09 -5.49
N LEU A 85 0.17 18.34 -5.53
CA LEU A 85 0.60 18.99 -6.77
C LEU A 85 1.79 18.25 -7.42
N VAL A 86 2.77 17.81 -6.63
CA VAL A 86 3.90 17.02 -7.10
C VAL A 86 3.45 15.71 -7.73
N GLU A 87 2.53 14.99 -7.08
CA GLU A 87 2.01 13.72 -7.61
C GLU A 87 1.14 13.90 -8.86
N ILE A 88 0.33 14.95 -8.92
CA ILE A 88 -0.43 15.31 -10.12
C ILE A 88 0.51 15.55 -11.30
N ASN A 89 1.58 16.31 -11.10
CA ASN A 89 2.55 16.63 -12.13
C ASN A 89 3.35 15.41 -12.60
N LYS A 90 3.62 14.46 -11.71
CA LYS A 90 4.26 13.19 -12.08
C LYS A 90 3.35 12.30 -12.92
N ALA A 91 2.06 12.27 -12.59
CA ALA A 91 1.14 11.28 -13.13
C ALA A 91 0.63 11.63 -14.53
N SER A 92 0.48 12.88 -14.90
CA SER A 92 -0.32 13.15 -16.07
C SER A 92 0.12 14.23 -17.02
N GLY A 93 0.81 15.25 -16.67
CA GLY A 93 0.98 16.37 -17.60
C GLY A 93 -0.36 16.87 -18.23
N VAL A 94 -1.50 16.52 -17.64
CA VAL A 94 -2.85 16.78 -18.14
C VAL A 94 -3.53 17.80 -17.22
N ASN A 95 -4.24 18.74 -17.82
CA ASN A 95 -4.94 19.81 -17.11
C ASN A 95 -6.10 19.33 -16.22
N GLU A 96 -6.49 18.08 -16.33
CA GLU A 96 -7.55 17.45 -15.53
C GLU A 96 -7.06 16.17 -14.89
N SER A 97 -6.98 16.14 -13.57
CA SER A 97 -6.63 14.96 -12.79
C SER A 97 -7.73 14.68 -11.77
N THR A 98 -7.82 13.42 -11.36
CA THR A 98 -8.76 13.04 -10.31
C THR A 98 -7.99 12.62 -9.06
N VAL A 99 -8.20 13.36 -7.98
CA VAL A 99 -7.69 13.03 -6.65
C VAL A 99 -8.75 12.19 -5.94
N VAL A 100 -8.40 10.96 -5.61
CA VAL A 100 -9.29 10.05 -4.89
C VAL A 100 -8.96 10.09 -3.42
N VAL A 101 -9.91 10.51 -2.61
CA VAL A 101 -9.79 10.50 -1.15
C VAL A 101 -10.38 9.20 -0.60
N ARG A 102 -9.57 8.50 0.18
CA ARG A 102 -9.97 7.30 0.92
C ARG A 102 -9.79 7.57 2.40
N SER A 103 -10.88 7.75 3.12
CA SER A 103 -10.84 7.96 4.56
C SER A 103 -11.41 6.76 5.30
N ASP A 104 -10.88 6.48 6.48
CA ASP A 104 -11.54 5.57 7.42
C ASP A 104 -12.90 6.16 7.85
N LYS A 105 -13.85 5.31 8.17
CA LYS A 105 -15.20 5.70 8.59
C LYS A 105 -15.23 6.50 9.90
N SER A 106 -14.20 6.34 10.73
CA SER A 106 -14.06 7.03 12.03
C SER A 106 -13.50 8.44 11.91
N VAL A 107 -12.94 8.79 10.74
CA VAL A 107 -12.29 10.08 10.50
C VAL A 107 -13.34 11.20 10.47
N PRO A 108 -13.14 12.29 11.22
CA PRO A 108 -13.99 13.46 11.11
C PRO A 108 -14.01 14.03 9.70
N VAL A 109 -15.18 14.45 9.23
CA VAL A 109 -15.37 15.00 7.88
C VAL A 109 -14.41 16.17 7.58
N GLN A 110 -14.00 16.92 8.61
CA GLN A 110 -13.08 18.03 8.47
C GLN A 110 -11.78 17.65 7.77
N TYR A 111 -11.23 16.46 8.04
CA TYR A 111 -10.01 15.99 7.40
C TYR A 111 -10.19 15.72 5.89
N VAL A 112 -11.38 15.28 5.50
CA VAL A 112 -11.74 15.14 4.07
C VAL A 112 -11.88 16.53 3.42
N VAL A 113 -12.50 17.48 4.12
CA VAL A 113 -12.66 18.85 3.64
C VAL A 113 -11.29 19.51 3.44
N ASN A 114 -10.34 19.30 4.32
CA ASN A 114 -8.97 19.83 4.19
C ASN A 114 -8.30 19.37 2.88
N VAL A 115 -8.53 18.11 2.47
CA VAL A 115 -8.02 17.61 1.17
C VAL A 115 -8.74 18.29 0.00
N ILE A 116 -10.05 18.49 0.09
CA ILE A 116 -10.83 19.19 -0.94
C ILE A 116 -10.33 20.63 -1.09
N ASP A 117 -10.11 21.32 0.01
CA ASP A 117 -9.60 22.69 0.03
C ASP A 117 -8.19 22.78 -0.57
N ALA A 118 -7.31 21.82 -0.24
CA ALA A 118 -5.98 21.73 -0.84
C ALA A 118 -6.05 21.61 -2.37
N VAL A 119 -6.94 20.79 -2.90
CA VAL A 119 -7.12 20.63 -4.35
C VAL A 119 -7.75 21.88 -4.98
N ASN A 120 -8.70 22.51 -4.31
CA ASN A 120 -9.30 23.76 -4.78
C ASN A 120 -8.26 24.89 -4.85
N ASN A 121 -7.37 24.98 -3.86
CA ASN A 121 -6.27 25.95 -3.88
C ASN A 121 -5.32 25.69 -5.07
N ILE A 122 -4.98 24.42 -5.33
CA ILE A 122 -4.20 24.05 -6.51
C ILE A 122 -4.91 24.49 -7.81
N ASN A 123 -6.20 24.24 -7.93
CA ASN A 123 -6.99 24.67 -9.09
C ASN A 123 -6.95 26.18 -9.31
N ASN A 124 -7.05 26.94 -8.22
CA ASN A 124 -7.03 28.41 -8.29
C ASN A 124 -5.63 28.94 -8.67
N GLU A 125 -4.57 28.34 -8.14
CA GLU A 125 -3.18 28.76 -8.39
C GLU A 125 -2.68 28.38 -9.79
N THR A 126 -3.09 27.19 -10.27
CA THR A 126 -2.62 26.64 -11.54
C THR A 126 -3.58 26.90 -12.71
N ASN A 127 -4.76 27.41 -12.43
CA ASN A 127 -5.85 27.59 -13.39
C ASN A 127 -6.22 26.27 -14.10
N GLN A 128 -6.16 25.17 -13.34
CA GLN A 128 -6.48 23.81 -13.78
C GLN A 128 -7.80 23.35 -13.16
N ASN A 129 -8.32 22.21 -13.59
CA ASN A 129 -9.60 21.69 -13.10
C ASN A 129 -9.45 20.24 -12.60
N HIS A 130 -8.79 20.08 -11.47
CA HIS A 130 -8.67 18.79 -10.81
C HIS A 130 -9.94 18.48 -10.03
N LYS A 131 -10.38 17.25 -10.11
CA LYS A 131 -11.59 16.76 -9.42
C LYS A 131 -11.23 15.98 -8.17
N VAL A 132 -12.05 16.09 -7.14
CA VAL A 132 -11.92 15.27 -5.94
C VAL A 132 -13.04 14.24 -5.91
N LEU A 133 -12.68 12.99 -5.70
CA LEU A 133 -13.62 11.89 -5.57
C LEU A 133 -13.44 11.22 -4.21
N LEU A 134 -14.49 11.15 -3.42
CA LEU A 134 -14.49 10.36 -2.20
C LEU A 134 -14.79 8.89 -2.54
N ALA A 135 -13.82 8.02 -2.31
CA ALA A 135 -14.00 6.59 -2.48
C ALA A 135 -14.79 6.01 -1.30
N THR A 136 -15.84 5.29 -1.63
CA THR A 136 -16.70 4.62 -0.66
C THR A 136 -16.80 3.14 -0.99
N SER A 137 -17.04 2.29 0.02
CA SER A 137 -17.35 0.90 -0.23
C SER A 137 -18.85 0.74 -0.56
N PRO A 138 -19.23 -0.16 -1.49
CA PRO A 138 -20.64 -0.39 -1.78
C PRO A 138 -21.34 -0.96 -0.55
N LYS A 139 -22.54 -0.45 -0.28
CA LYS A 139 -23.40 -0.99 0.76
C LYS A 139 -23.85 -2.40 0.33
N LYS A 140 -23.57 -3.41 1.17
CA LYS A 140 -24.09 -4.78 0.96
C LYS A 140 -25.58 -4.85 1.26
#